data_1bdbf08b4615b00b5ee9dc551d544af0
#
_entry.id   1bdbf08b4615b00b5ee9dc551d544af0
#
_cell.length_a   1.000
_cell.length_b   1.000
_cell.length_c   1.000
_cell.angle_alpha   90.00
_cell.angle_beta   90.00
_cell.angle_gamma   90.00
#
_symmetry.space_group_name_H-M   'P 1'
#
loop_
_entity.id
_entity.type
_entity.pdbx_description
1 polymer ?
#
loop_
_entity_poly.entity_id
_entity_poly.type
_entity_poly.pdbx_seq_one_letter_code
_entity_poly.pdbx_strand_id
1 'polypeptide(L)'
;MPQAGELRARVKFRTRKDEPVSDYGVEPEYDNLFTTWAKINQVSATTYLEGAQSGELVTHRIIIRYRTSGVSSNAEITHNGTVYRIRRITDMNSARRFWMLECEELGEDTHGEITHWQ
;
A
#
# COMPACT_ATOMS: atom_id res chain seq x y z
N MET A 1 3.29 8.64 18.41
CA MET A 1 3.86 7.52 17.67
C MET A 1 3.10 6.23 17.98
N PRO A 2 2.78 5.39 16.98
CA PRO A 2 2.06 4.15 17.25
C PRO A 2 2.92 3.14 18.02
N GLN A 3 2.26 2.28 18.75
CA GLN A 3 2.90 1.16 19.42
C GLN A 3 2.61 -0.11 18.63
N ALA A 4 3.49 -1.11 18.80
CA ALA A 4 3.35 -2.37 18.05
C ALA A 4 1.97 -3.02 18.23
N GLY A 5 1.37 -2.89 19.41
CA GLY A 5 0.05 -3.46 19.68
C GLY A 5 -1.10 -2.82 18.90
N GLU A 6 -0.88 -1.68 18.26
CA GLU A 6 -1.88 -1.02 17.43
C GLU A 6 -1.89 -1.55 15.99
N LEU A 7 -0.87 -2.33 15.60
CA LEU A 7 -0.76 -2.90 14.26
C LEU A 7 -1.54 -4.21 14.24
N ARG A 8 -2.84 -4.13 13.98
CA ARG A 8 -3.75 -5.28 14.12
C ARG A 8 -4.30 -5.82 12.81
N ALA A 9 -4.12 -5.11 11.72
CA ALA A 9 -4.59 -5.55 10.42
C ALA A 9 -3.49 -6.32 9.70
N ARG A 10 -3.80 -7.53 9.22
CA ARG A 10 -2.85 -8.31 8.45
C ARG A 10 -2.98 -7.91 6.99
N VAL A 11 -1.95 -7.32 6.44
CA VAL A 11 -1.94 -6.83 5.06
C VAL A 11 -0.91 -7.57 4.24
N LYS A 12 -1.15 -7.61 2.94
CA LYS A 12 -0.26 -8.25 1.97
C LYS A 12 0.32 -7.19 1.05
N PHE A 13 1.62 -7.23 0.86
CA PHE A 13 2.32 -6.35 -0.06
C PHE A 13 2.69 -7.12 -1.31
N ARG A 14 2.61 -6.44 -2.45
CA ARG A 14 3.09 -6.95 -3.72
C ARG A 14 3.66 -5.78 -4.52
N THR A 15 4.76 -6.00 -5.20
CA THR A 15 5.34 -4.97 -6.06
C THR A 15 4.88 -5.21 -7.48
N ARG A 16 4.24 -4.21 -8.06
CA ARG A 16 3.75 -4.31 -9.43
C ARG A 16 4.88 -4.13 -10.41
N LYS A 17 4.95 -5.06 -11.35
CA LYS A 17 5.91 -5.03 -12.42
C LYS A 17 5.14 -5.32 -13.71
N ASP A 18 5.11 -4.36 -14.62
CA ASP A 18 4.39 -4.53 -15.87
C ASP A 18 5.31 -5.14 -16.90
N GLU A 19 4.91 -6.30 -17.43
CA GLU A 19 5.66 -7.02 -18.45
C GLU A 19 4.98 -6.86 -19.81
N PRO A 20 5.73 -6.56 -20.88
CA PRO A 20 5.14 -6.52 -22.20
C PRO A 20 4.70 -7.91 -22.65
N VAL A 21 3.53 -7.99 -23.26
CA VAL A 21 2.96 -9.23 -23.77
C VAL A 21 2.79 -9.09 -25.28
N SER A 22 3.88 -9.36 -26.01
CA SER A 22 3.86 -9.40 -27.47
C SER A 22 3.11 -8.22 -28.08
N ASP A 23 2.08 -8.50 -28.91
CA ASP A 23 1.30 -7.47 -29.58
C ASP A 23 0.13 -6.95 -28.74
N TYR A 24 -0.02 -7.45 -27.52
CA TYR A 24 -1.19 -7.16 -26.70
C TYR A 24 -0.96 -6.11 -25.62
N GLY A 25 0.22 -5.49 -25.58
CA GLY A 25 0.52 -4.44 -24.64
C GLY A 25 1.19 -4.95 -23.36
N VAL A 26 0.73 -4.49 -22.22
CA VAL A 26 1.36 -4.77 -20.94
C VAL A 26 0.40 -5.58 -20.04
N GLU A 27 0.93 -6.63 -19.44
CA GLU A 27 0.20 -7.45 -18.48
C GLU A 27 0.81 -7.25 -17.09
N PRO A 28 0.00 -7.02 -16.04
CA PRO A 28 0.55 -6.83 -14.72
C PRO A 28 1.12 -8.12 -14.14
N GLU A 29 2.30 -8.03 -13.59
CA GLU A 29 2.92 -9.08 -12.79
C GLU A 29 3.30 -8.52 -11.44
N TYR A 30 3.42 -9.42 -10.45
CA TYR A 30 3.73 -9.03 -9.09
C TYR A 30 4.88 -9.86 -8.54
N ASP A 31 5.78 -9.20 -7.81
CA ASP A 31 6.85 -9.86 -7.08
C ASP A 31 7.01 -9.25 -5.69
N ASN A 32 8.04 -9.67 -4.96
CA ASN A 32 8.30 -9.20 -3.59
C ASN A 32 7.10 -9.35 -2.68
N LEU A 33 6.41 -10.49 -2.76
CA LEU A 33 5.22 -10.77 -1.96
C LEU A 33 5.59 -11.00 -0.50
N PHE A 34 4.96 -10.24 0.39
CA PHE A 34 5.11 -10.46 1.82
C PHE A 34 3.87 -9.99 2.57
N THR A 35 3.73 -10.45 3.80
CA THR A 35 2.65 -10.02 4.69
C THR A 35 3.24 -9.38 5.92
N THR A 36 2.51 -8.43 6.49
CA THR A 36 2.90 -7.79 7.73
C THR A 36 1.67 -7.28 8.47
N TRP A 37 1.86 -6.86 9.71
CA TRP A 37 0.81 -6.24 10.50
C TRP A 37 0.81 -4.74 10.26
N ALA A 38 -0.36 -4.14 10.19
CA ALA A 38 -0.52 -2.74 9.90
C ALA A 38 -1.64 -2.11 10.72
N LYS A 39 -1.59 -0.79 10.82
CA LYS A 39 -2.70 0.03 11.29
C LYS A 39 -3.23 0.80 10.09
N ILE A 40 -4.50 0.63 9.78
CA ILE A 40 -5.14 1.27 8.62
C ILE A 40 -6.10 2.32 9.12
N ASN A 41 -5.91 3.56 8.68
CA ASN A 41 -6.78 4.68 9.01
C ASN A 41 -7.25 5.36 7.73
N GLN A 42 -8.55 5.62 7.66
CA GLN A 42 -9.10 6.44 6.59
C GLN A 42 -8.79 7.91 6.91
N VAL A 43 -8.36 8.68 5.91
CA VAL A 43 -8.12 10.11 6.11
C VAL A 43 -9.44 10.85 6.25
N SER A 44 -9.39 12.04 6.88
CA SER A 44 -10.58 12.87 7.01
C SER A 44 -11.02 13.42 5.65
N ALA A 45 -12.29 13.83 5.56
CA ALA A 45 -12.81 14.44 4.34
C ALA A 45 -12.04 15.70 3.97
N THR A 46 -11.66 16.50 4.96
CA THR A 46 -10.86 17.71 4.72
C THR A 46 -9.50 17.38 4.13
N THR A 47 -8.81 16.40 4.70
CA THR A 47 -7.51 15.96 4.18
C THR A 47 -7.64 15.42 2.76
N TYR A 48 -8.67 14.64 2.47
CA TYR A 48 -8.92 14.12 1.14
C TYR A 48 -9.13 15.24 0.13
N LEU A 49 -9.96 16.23 0.47
CA LEU A 49 -10.26 17.33 -0.45
C LEU A 49 -9.03 18.20 -0.71
N GLU A 50 -8.21 18.46 0.30
CA GLU A 50 -6.96 19.20 0.13
C GLU A 50 -6.01 18.46 -0.81
N GLY A 51 -5.88 17.16 -0.65
CA GLY A 51 -5.05 16.34 -1.52
C GLY A 51 -5.57 16.32 -2.95
N ALA A 52 -6.88 16.19 -3.14
CA ALA A 52 -7.49 16.18 -4.46
C ALA A 52 -7.25 17.47 -5.21
N GLN A 53 -7.28 18.61 -4.51
CA GLN A 53 -7.01 19.92 -5.13
C GLN A 53 -5.57 20.04 -5.58
N SER A 54 -4.62 19.42 -4.90
CA SER A 54 -3.21 19.43 -5.27
C SER A 54 -2.79 18.28 -6.16
N GLY A 55 -3.73 17.40 -6.55
CA GLY A 55 -3.44 16.25 -7.39
C GLY A 55 -2.97 15.01 -6.64
N GLU A 56 -2.97 15.04 -5.32
CA GLU A 56 -2.57 13.90 -4.49
C GLU A 56 -3.80 13.22 -3.90
N LEU A 57 -4.21 12.10 -4.49
CA LEU A 57 -5.37 11.36 -4.04
C LEU A 57 -4.97 10.37 -2.95
N VAL A 58 -5.05 10.81 -1.70
CA VAL A 58 -4.77 9.96 -0.54
C VAL A 58 -6.08 9.68 0.19
N THR A 59 -6.45 8.41 0.30
CA THR A 59 -7.67 8.01 0.99
C THR A 59 -7.39 7.37 2.34
N HIS A 60 -6.23 6.74 2.50
CA HIS A 60 -5.88 5.99 3.70
C HIS A 60 -4.42 6.22 4.07
N ARG A 61 -4.13 6.11 5.36
CA ARG A 61 -2.77 6.03 5.89
C ARG A 61 -2.59 4.67 6.51
N ILE A 62 -1.57 3.95 6.04
CA ILE A 62 -1.26 2.61 6.52
C ILE A 62 0.10 2.66 7.19
N ILE A 63 0.15 2.23 8.44
CA ILE A 63 1.37 2.26 9.24
C ILE A 63 1.84 0.83 9.45
N ILE A 64 3.09 0.57 9.15
CA ILE A 64 3.73 -0.72 9.36
C ILE A 64 5.06 -0.54 10.10
N ARG A 65 5.62 -1.62 10.60
CA ARG A 65 6.97 -1.58 11.14
C ARG A 65 7.97 -1.30 10.03
N TYR A 66 9.00 -0.55 10.36
CA TYR A 66 10.08 -0.26 9.43
C TYR A 66 10.73 -1.54 8.92
N ARG A 67 11.02 -1.55 7.64
CA ARG A 67 11.78 -2.64 7.02
C ARG A 67 12.60 -2.07 5.87
N THR A 68 13.68 -2.75 5.52
CA THR A 68 14.65 -2.23 4.56
C THR A 68 14.33 -2.62 3.12
N SER A 69 13.35 -3.50 2.89
CA SER A 69 13.03 -3.95 1.54
C SER A 69 11.54 -4.18 1.35
N GLY A 70 11.12 -4.21 0.10
CA GLY A 70 9.74 -4.55 -0.27
C GLY A 70 8.75 -3.40 -0.21
N VAL A 71 9.16 -2.24 0.30
CA VAL A 71 8.29 -1.07 0.39
C VAL A 71 8.79 -0.02 -0.61
N SER A 72 8.00 0.25 -1.63
CA SER A 72 8.36 1.20 -2.67
C SER A 72 7.09 1.84 -3.24
N SER A 73 7.26 2.89 -4.05
CA SER A 73 6.13 3.53 -4.71
C SER A 73 5.44 2.62 -5.74
N ASN A 74 6.07 1.52 -6.13
CA ASN A 74 5.46 0.54 -7.05
C ASN A 74 4.73 -0.56 -6.29
N ALA A 75 4.77 -0.56 -4.98
CA ALA A 75 4.11 -1.58 -4.18
C ALA A 75 2.62 -1.28 -4.04
N GLU A 76 1.84 -2.35 -3.98
CA GLU A 76 0.43 -2.30 -3.65
C GLU A 76 0.19 -3.09 -2.38
N ILE A 77 -0.82 -2.67 -1.63
CA ILE A 77 -1.20 -3.31 -0.38
C ILE A 77 -2.61 -3.86 -0.57
N THR A 78 -2.82 -5.12 -0.17
CA THR A 78 -4.17 -5.69 -0.19
C THR A 78 -4.59 -6.05 1.23
N HIS A 79 -5.86 -5.78 1.52
CA HIS A 79 -6.47 -6.09 2.81
C HIS A 79 -7.96 -6.33 2.60
N ASN A 80 -8.43 -7.51 2.99
CA ASN A 80 -9.84 -7.88 2.89
C ASN A 80 -10.43 -7.64 1.49
N GLY A 81 -9.66 -7.96 0.45
CA GLY A 81 -10.12 -7.80 -0.93
C GLY A 81 -10.04 -6.39 -1.50
N THR A 82 -9.51 -5.44 -0.73
CA THR A 82 -9.32 -4.07 -1.19
C THR A 82 -7.87 -3.82 -1.52
N VAL A 83 -7.60 -3.11 -2.61
CA VAL A 83 -6.27 -2.76 -3.06
C VAL A 83 -5.99 -1.30 -2.73
N TYR A 84 -4.82 -1.05 -2.17
CA TYR A 84 -4.32 0.31 -1.90
C TYR A 84 -3.02 0.52 -2.66
N ARG A 85 -2.93 1.63 -3.36
CA ARG A 85 -1.71 2.03 -4.06
C ARG A 85 -0.95 3.01 -3.18
N ILE A 86 0.36 2.78 -3.00
CA ILE A 86 1.21 3.67 -2.20
C ILE A 86 1.48 4.94 -3.01
N ARG A 87 1.18 6.09 -2.44
CA ARG A 87 1.45 7.40 -3.03
C ARG A 87 2.67 8.07 -2.42
N ARG A 88 2.88 7.90 -1.13
CA ARG A 88 4.02 8.50 -0.44
C ARG A 88 4.43 7.64 0.74
N ILE A 89 5.73 7.56 0.97
CA ILE A 89 6.33 6.77 2.03
C ILE A 89 7.07 7.72 2.96
N THR A 90 6.76 7.66 4.25
CA THR A 90 7.39 8.52 5.25
C THR A 90 7.93 7.67 6.39
N ASP A 91 9.19 7.87 6.75
CA ASP A 91 9.76 7.32 7.98
C ASP A 91 9.29 8.19 9.14
N MET A 92 8.38 7.66 9.95
CA MET A 92 7.78 8.43 11.04
C MET A 92 8.84 8.90 12.02
N ASN A 93 8.89 10.22 12.21
CA ASN A 93 9.84 10.91 13.09
C ASN A 93 11.32 10.62 12.73
N SER A 94 11.59 10.15 11.53
CA SER A 94 12.93 9.76 11.05
C SER A 94 13.64 8.79 12.01
N ALA A 95 12.86 7.96 12.71
CA ALA A 95 13.37 7.09 13.76
C ALA A 95 13.64 5.65 13.29
N ARG A 96 13.33 5.32 12.02
CA ARG A 96 13.48 3.98 11.46
C ARG A 96 12.76 2.90 12.28
N ARG A 97 11.56 3.25 12.77
CA ARG A 97 10.74 2.32 13.55
C ARG A 97 9.44 1.97 12.86
N PHE A 98 8.86 2.93 12.18
CA PHE A 98 7.59 2.76 11.47
C PHE A 98 7.61 3.51 10.16
N TRP A 99 7.04 2.88 9.12
CA TRP A 99 6.69 3.53 7.88
C TRP A 99 5.25 4.01 7.94
N MET A 100 5.01 5.25 7.54
CA MET A 100 3.65 5.73 7.24
C MET A 100 3.50 5.77 5.73
N LEU A 101 2.56 4.99 5.23
CA LEU A 101 2.29 4.87 3.80
C LEU A 101 0.99 5.60 3.49
N GLU A 102 1.09 6.68 2.74
CA GLU A 102 -0.09 7.40 2.29
C GLU A 102 -0.56 6.75 0.99
N CYS A 103 -1.79 6.24 1.02
CA CYS A 103 -2.27 5.35 -0.01
C CYS A 103 -3.58 5.82 -0.62
N GLU A 104 -3.80 5.46 -1.87
CA GLU A 104 -5.07 5.63 -2.57
C GLU A 104 -5.76 4.28 -2.66
N GLU A 105 -7.02 4.20 -2.22
CA GLU A 105 -7.82 3.01 -2.39
C GLU A 105 -8.22 2.87 -3.86
N LEU A 106 -7.86 1.74 -4.47
CA LEU A 106 -8.18 1.48 -5.88
C LEU A 106 -9.47 0.67 -6.05
N GLY A 107 -9.99 0.09 -4.97
CA GLY A 107 -11.19 -0.71 -5.01
C GLY A 107 -10.90 -2.20 -4.83
N GLU A 108 -11.71 -3.04 -5.47
CA GLU A 108 -11.64 -4.48 -5.29
C GLU A 108 -10.40 -5.08 -5.95
N ASP A 109 -9.80 -6.05 -5.27
CA ASP A 109 -8.63 -6.76 -5.78
C ASP A 109 -9.05 -7.83 -6.79
N THR A 110 -8.86 -7.53 -8.07
CA THR A 110 -9.17 -8.47 -9.15
C THR A 110 -8.04 -9.45 -9.44
N HIS A 111 -6.86 -9.25 -8.82
CA HIS A 111 -5.68 -10.08 -9.03
C HIS A 111 -5.31 -10.94 -7.83
N GLY A 112 -5.99 -10.75 -6.69
CA GLY A 112 -5.65 -11.45 -5.46
C GLY A 112 -5.76 -12.96 -5.55
N GLU A 113 -6.73 -13.45 -6.30
CA GLU A 113 -6.96 -14.88 -6.48
C GLU A 113 -5.86 -15.54 -7.32
N ILE A 114 -5.27 -14.78 -8.22
CA ILE A 114 -4.23 -15.28 -9.14
C ILE A 114 -2.92 -15.48 -8.40
N THR A 115 -2.65 -14.68 -7.40
CA THR A 115 -1.38 -14.73 -6.68
C THR A 115 -1.29 -15.90 -5.71
N HIS A 116 -2.41 -16.44 -5.23
CA HIS A 116 -2.49 -17.60 -4.33
C HIS A 116 -1.56 -17.53 -3.12
N TRP A 117 -1.25 -16.35 -2.67
CA TRP A 117 -0.38 -16.16 -1.53
C TRP A 117 -1.21 -15.96 -0.26
N GLN A 118 -0.76 -16.56 0.79
CA GLN A 118 -1.53 -16.57 2.02
C GLN A 118 -0.69 -16.21 3.24
#